data_25bb5b7db88e81553b09f143714c7f1b
#
_entry.id   25bb5b7db88e81553b09f143714c7f1b
#
_cell.length_a   1.000
_cell.length_b   1.000
_cell.length_c   1.000
_cell.angle_alpha   90.00
_cell.angle_beta   90.00
_cell.angle_gamma   90.00
#
_symmetry.space_group_name_H-M   'P 1'
#
loop_
_entity.id
_entity.type
_entity.pdbx_description
1 polymer ?
#
loop_
_entity_poly.entity_id
_entity_poly.type
_entity_poly.pdbx_seq_one_letter_code
_entity_poly.pdbx_strand_id
1 'polypeptide(L)'
;GMGFGSFENVLVIEELSKYCVGICLSFAASGLGAYPILLFGSHDQKMKYLPDIASGKKLAAFGITESGAGSDAANIRTTAKKEDGSYVLNGVKQWITNAGEAETYSVVAKTDPSKGSRGASAFILEKGQPGFTFGKKEKKLGIRASATRELVFEDCKVSKDRMLGKEGMGFMVAMKTFDMTRAGIAIQGVGLATG
;
A
#
# COMPACT_ATOMS: atom_id res chain seq x y z
N GLY A 1 -16.18 -5.70 -6.49
CA GLY A 1 -16.78 -4.39 -6.52
C GLY A 1 -17.92 -4.30 -7.55
N MET A 2 -18.47 -3.12 -7.73
CA MET A 2 -19.58 -2.85 -8.68
C MET A 2 -19.16 -2.78 -10.15
N GLY A 3 -17.90 -3.07 -10.47
CA GLY A 3 -17.38 -3.03 -11.84
C GLY A 3 -17.06 -1.62 -12.37
N PHE A 4 -17.05 -0.61 -11.49
CA PHE A 4 -16.67 0.75 -11.86
C PHE A 4 -15.17 0.86 -12.14
N GLY A 5 -14.80 1.78 -13.02
CA GLY A 5 -13.43 2.04 -13.43
C GLY A 5 -12.77 3.21 -12.69
N SER A 6 -11.65 3.65 -13.25
CA SER A 6 -10.90 4.79 -12.69
C SER A 6 -11.66 6.10 -12.77
N PHE A 7 -12.54 6.28 -13.77
CA PHE A 7 -13.32 7.50 -13.94
C PHE A 7 -14.30 7.73 -12.79
N GLU A 8 -15.08 6.72 -12.43
CA GLU A 8 -16.03 6.80 -11.30
C GLU A 8 -15.30 7.01 -9.98
N ASN A 9 -14.14 6.37 -9.81
CA ASN A 9 -13.31 6.59 -8.63
C ASN A 9 -12.82 8.05 -8.53
N VAL A 10 -12.43 8.65 -9.65
CA VAL A 10 -12.02 10.07 -9.72
C VAL A 10 -13.18 10.99 -9.31
N LEU A 11 -14.39 10.76 -9.80
CA LEU A 11 -15.57 11.55 -9.43
C LEU A 11 -15.87 11.48 -7.92
N VAL A 12 -15.79 10.29 -7.33
CA VAL A 12 -16.01 10.11 -5.89
C VAL A 12 -14.93 10.83 -5.09
N ILE A 13 -13.66 10.74 -5.50
CA ILE A 13 -12.54 11.41 -4.84
C ILE A 13 -12.68 12.92 -4.92
N GLU A 14 -13.04 13.47 -6.08
CA GLU A 14 -13.29 14.91 -6.24
C GLU A 14 -14.36 15.39 -5.26
N GLU A 15 -15.51 14.72 -5.25
CA GLU A 15 -16.63 15.13 -4.41
C GLU A 15 -16.28 15.05 -2.91
N LEU A 16 -15.69 13.95 -2.45
CA LEU A 16 -15.26 13.82 -1.05
C LEU A 16 -14.22 14.86 -0.65
N SER A 17 -13.35 15.27 -1.57
CA SER A 17 -12.26 16.21 -1.30
C SER A 17 -12.76 17.64 -1.09
N LYS A 18 -13.90 18.02 -1.62
CA LYS A 18 -14.57 19.31 -1.38
C LYS A 18 -14.88 19.51 0.11
N TYR A 19 -15.21 18.43 0.81
CA TYR A 19 -15.58 18.48 2.24
C TYR A 19 -14.40 18.21 3.17
N CYS A 20 -13.60 17.17 2.88
CA CYS A 20 -12.44 16.85 3.71
C CYS A 20 -11.44 15.94 2.99
N VAL A 21 -10.34 16.52 2.53
CA VAL A 21 -9.24 15.76 1.87
C VAL A 21 -8.65 14.68 2.79
N GLY A 22 -8.62 14.91 4.11
CA GLY A 22 -8.09 13.93 5.07
C GLY A 22 -8.92 12.65 5.14
N ILE A 23 -10.26 12.75 5.12
CA ILE A 23 -11.18 11.61 5.06
C ILE A 23 -11.06 10.96 3.67
N CYS A 24 -11.10 11.76 2.62
CA CYS A 24 -10.96 11.28 1.24
C CYS A 24 -9.64 10.49 1.07
N LEU A 25 -8.53 10.97 1.66
CA LEU A 25 -7.25 10.27 1.55
C LEU A 25 -7.26 8.89 2.21
N SER A 26 -7.97 8.71 3.35
CA SER A 26 -8.10 7.39 3.98
C SER A 26 -8.83 6.40 3.07
N PHE A 27 -9.86 6.86 2.36
CA PHE A 27 -10.55 6.08 1.33
C PHE A 27 -9.62 5.77 0.15
N ALA A 28 -8.98 6.78 -0.43
CA ALA A 28 -8.08 6.63 -1.58
C ALA A 28 -6.89 5.71 -1.27
N ALA A 29 -6.33 5.79 -0.05
CA ALA A 29 -5.24 4.93 0.40
C ALA A 29 -5.67 3.47 0.58
N SER A 30 -6.93 3.20 0.95
CA SER A 30 -7.47 1.84 0.95
C SER A 30 -7.53 1.28 -0.47
N GLY A 31 -7.93 2.09 -1.45
CA GLY A 31 -7.82 1.75 -2.87
C GLY A 31 -6.38 1.46 -3.27
N LEU A 32 -5.43 2.35 -2.92
CA LEU A 32 -4.00 2.19 -3.20
C LEU A 32 -3.46 0.87 -2.64
N GLY A 33 -3.85 0.47 -1.42
CA GLY A 33 -3.48 -0.82 -0.82
C GLY A 33 -4.15 -2.02 -1.47
N ALA A 34 -5.35 -1.87 -2.02
CA ALA A 34 -6.13 -2.93 -2.65
C ALA A 34 -5.71 -3.21 -4.12
N TYR A 35 -5.29 -2.19 -4.87
CA TYR A 35 -4.91 -2.35 -6.29
C TYR A 35 -3.81 -3.38 -6.54
N PRO A 36 -2.74 -3.50 -5.75
CA PRO A 36 -1.77 -4.58 -5.93
C PRO A 36 -2.40 -5.97 -5.89
N ILE A 37 -3.34 -6.18 -4.98
CA ILE A 37 -4.08 -7.45 -4.84
C ILE A 37 -5.01 -7.65 -6.03
N LEU A 38 -5.73 -6.61 -6.45
CA LEU A 38 -6.65 -6.65 -7.59
C LEU A 38 -5.92 -6.99 -8.89
N LEU A 39 -4.76 -6.38 -9.13
CA LEU A 39 -4.03 -6.49 -10.40
C LEU A 39 -3.17 -7.76 -10.46
N PHE A 40 -2.54 -8.16 -9.35
CA PHE A 40 -1.50 -9.19 -9.32
C PHE A 40 -1.77 -10.35 -8.35
N GLY A 41 -2.81 -10.27 -7.54
CA GLY A 41 -3.21 -11.33 -6.62
C GLY A 41 -3.76 -12.55 -7.35
N SER A 42 -3.55 -13.74 -6.76
CA SER A 42 -4.24 -14.96 -7.18
C SER A 42 -5.75 -14.84 -6.94
N HIS A 43 -6.53 -15.77 -7.49
CA HIS A 43 -7.97 -15.82 -7.23
C HIS A 43 -8.26 -15.88 -5.71
N ASP A 44 -7.57 -16.76 -5.00
CA ASP A 44 -7.76 -16.95 -3.55
C ASP A 44 -7.38 -15.71 -2.75
N GLN A 45 -6.28 -15.04 -3.11
CA GLN A 45 -5.90 -13.75 -2.49
C GLN A 45 -6.98 -12.69 -2.72
N LYS A 46 -7.51 -12.57 -3.93
CA LYS A 46 -8.59 -11.61 -4.25
C LYS A 46 -9.84 -11.92 -3.44
N MET A 47 -10.27 -13.18 -3.39
CA MET A 47 -11.46 -13.59 -2.64
C MET A 47 -11.30 -13.43 -1.12
N LYS A 48 -10.06 -13.59 -0.60
CA LYS A 48 -9.77 -13.43 0.83
C LYS A 48 -9.77 -11.96 1.27
N TYR A 49 -9.17 -11.07 0.50
CA TYR A 49 -8.87 -9.71 0.97
C TYR A 49 -9.81 -8.63 0.41
N LEU A 50 -10.20 -8.71 -0.87
CA LEU A 50 -10.92 -7.62 -1.51
C LEU A 50 -12.37 -7.41 -1.04
N PRO A 51 -13.17 -8.44 -0.70
CA PRO A 51 -14.56 -8.24 -0.30
C PRO A 51 -14.71 -7.35 0.95
N ASP A 52 -13.90 -7.58 1.97
CA ASP A 52 -13.95 -6.78 3.21
C ASP A 52 -13.45 -5.34 3.00
N ILE A 53 -12.47 -5.14 2.11
CA ILE A 53 -12.00 -3.80 1.74
C ILE A 53 -13.07 -3.08 0.91
N ALA A 54 -13.67 -3.76 -0.07
CA ALA A 54 -14.71 -3.18 -0.92
C ALA A 54 -15.99 -2.81 -0.18
N SER A 55 -16.33 -3.54 0.88
CA SER A 55 -17.49 -3.26 1.75
C SER A 55 -17.20 -2.21 2.84
N GLY A 56 -15.95 -1.75 2.97
CA GLY A 56 -15.53 -0.82 4.01
C GLY A 56 -15.38 -1.43 5.40
N LYS A 57 -15.50 -2.75 5.54
CA LYS A 57 -15.27 -3.45 6.82
C LYS A 57 -13.82 -3.40 7.25
N LYS A 58 -12.89 -3.41 6.29
CA LYS A 58 -11.44 -3.33 6.51
C LYS A 58 -10.83 -2.24 5.66
N LEU A 59 -9.80 -1.61 6.19
CA LEU A 59 -8.96 -0.68 5.45
C LEU A 59 -7.75 -1.42 4.88
N ALA A 60 -7.18 -0.84 3.82
CA ALA A 60 -5.90 -1.29 3.28
C ALA A 60 -4.88 -0.15 3.24
N ALA A 61 -3.60 -0.51 3.17
CA ALA A 61 -2.49 0.41 3.04
C ALA A 61 -1.43 -0.12 2.07
N PHE A 62 -0.62 0.79 1.51
CA PHE A 62 0.46 0.48 0.59
C PHE A 62 1.80 0.97 1.13
N GLY A 63 2.76 0.07 1.29
CA GLY A 63 4.06 0.36 1.87
C GLY A 63 5.19 0.19 0.85
N ILE A 64 5.70 1.29 0.28
CA ILE A 64 6.90 1.30 -0.56
C ILE A 64 7.94 2.31 -0.07
N THR A 65 7.52 3.51 0.32
CA THR A 65 8.37 4.65 0.68
C THR A 65 9.24 4.35 1.90
N GLU A 66 10.49 4.79 1.86
CA GLU A 66 11.46 4.74 2.96
C GLU A 66 12.12 6.10 3.13
N SER A 67 12.86 6.34 4.23
CA SER A 67 13.57 7.60 4.48
C SER A 67 14.54 7.99 3.36
N GLY A 68 15.16 7.00 2.71
CA GLY A 68 16.10 7.19 1.58
C GLY A 68 15.50 6.90 0.20
N ALA A 69 14.20 6.60 0.10
CA ALA A 69 13.56 6.18 -1.15
C ALA A 69 12.11 6.71 -1.24
N GLY A 70 11.98 7.96 -1.64
CA GLY A 70 10.71 8.61 -1.98
C GLY A 70 10.48 8.57 -3.49
N SER A 71 10.85 9.66 -4.20
CA SER A 71 10.76 9.71 -5.68
C SER A 71 11.62 8.65 -6.35
N ASP A 72 12.79 8.34 -5.80
CA ASP A 72 13.60 7.20 -6.20
C ASP A 72 13.11 5.90 -5.54
N ALA A 73 11.91 5.47 -5.91
CA ALA A 73 11.28 4.27 -5.37
C ALA A 73 12.02 2.96 -5.70
N ALA A 74 12.96 2.98 -6.64
CA ALA A 74 13.81 1.82 -6.94
C ALA A 74 14.87 1.57 -5.86
N ASN A 75 15.21 2.59 -5.07
CA ASN A 75 16.28 2.56 -4.07
C ASN A 75 15.81 2.14 -2.66
N ILE A 76 14.70 1.42 -2.55
CA ILE A 76 14.25 0.85 -1.27
C ILE A 76 15.31 -0.12 -0.72
N ARG A 77 15.38 -0.21 0.61
CA ARG A 77 16.36 -1.03 1.35
C ARG A 77 15.72 -2.11 2.22
N THR A 78 14.44 -2.03 2.54
CA THR A 78 13.71 -3.11 3.24
C THR A 78 13.94 -4.41 2.49
N THR A 79 14.44 -5.44 3.20
CA THR A 79 14.77 -6.75 2.62
C THR A 79 13.64 -7.76 2.86
N ALA A 80 13.58 -8.77 2.01
CA ALA A 80 12.74 -9.96 2.16
C ALA A 80 13.60 -11.18 1.82
N LYS A 81 14.34 -11.70 2.79
CA LYS A 81 15.21 -12.88 2.61
C LYS A 81 14.37 -14.14 2.56
N LYS A 82 14.66 -15.01 1.60
CA LYS A 82 14.00 -16.31 1.47
C LYS A 82 14.56 -17.31 2.48
N GLU A 83 13.69 -17.89 3.30
CA GLU A 83 14.02 -18.88 4.31
C GLU A 83 12.90 -19.94 4.37
N ASP A 84 13.27 -21.22 4.23
CA ASP A 84 12.36 -22.38 4.37
C ASP A 84 11.00 -22.25 3.66
N GLY A 85 11.01 -21.78 2.41
CA GLY A 85 9.79 -21.61 1.63
C GLY A 85 8.94 -20.39 1.98
N SER A 86 9.43 -19.54 2.89
CA SER A 86 8.85 -18.26 3.31
C SER A 86 9.84 -17.13 3.02
N TYR A 87 9.44 -15.89 3.36
CA TYR A 87 10.29 -14.71 3.32
C TYR A 87 10.32 -14.06 4.69
N VAL A 88 11.50 -13.60 5.11
CA VAL A 88 11.68 -12.84 6.35
C VAL A 88 11.96 -11.39 6.00
N LEU A 89 11.04 -10.49 6.37
CA LEU A 89 11.13 -9.07 6.09
C LEU A 89 11.84 -8.35 7.25
N ASN A 90 12.80 -7.47 6.88
CA ASN A 90 13.49 -6.58 7.80
C ASN A 90 13.64 -5.19 7.17
N GLY A 91 13.29 -4.14 7.95
CA GLY A 91 13.38 -2.76 7.52
C GLY A 91 12.22 -1.89 7.98
N VAL A 92 12.14 -0.68 7.44
CA VAL A 92 11.13 0.32 7.83
C VAL A 92 10.57 1.01 6.59
N LYS A 93 9.24 1.10 6.51
CA LYS A 93 8.54 1.95 5.54
C LYS A 93 8.06 3.22 6.23
N GLN A 94 8.12 4.35 5.53
CA GLN A 94 7.84 5.66 6.09
C GLN A 94 6.67 6.35 5.39
N TRP A 95 5.95 7.19 6.12
CA TRP A 95 4.84 8.00 5.63
C TRP A 95 3.65 7.19 5.10
N ILE A 96 3.36 6.04 5.72
CA ILE A 96 2.31 5.16 5.20
C ILE A 96 0.95 5.58 5.73
N THR A 97 0.07 5.99 4.81
CA THR A 97 -1.33 6.34 5.09
C THR A 97 -2.11 5.09 5.48
N ASN A 98 -3.02 5.22 6.42
CA ASN A 98 -3.79 4.15 7.08
C ASN A 98 -2.94 3.17 7.91
N ALA A 99 -1.62 3.40 8.07
CA ALA A 99 -0.80 2.54 8.91
C ALA A 99 -1.28 2.54 10.37
N GLY A 100 -1.39 1.35 10.94
CA GLY A 100 -1.93 1.09 12.27
C GLY A 100 -3.45 1.02 12.33
N GLU A 101 -4.16 1.60 11.37
CA GLU A 101 -5.63 1.53 11.24
C GLU A 101 -6.06 0.41 10.29
N ALA A 102 -5.33 0.23 9.18
CA ALA A 102 -5.60 -0.82 8.20
C ALA A 102 -5.32 -2.23 8.75
N GLU A 103 -6.05 -3.20 8.23
CA GLU A 103 -5.87 -4.63 8.52
C GLU A 103 -5.00 -5.33 7.46
N THR A 104 -4.99 -4.81 6.23
CA THR A 104 -4.29 -5.40 5.07
C THR A 104 -3.27 -4.41 4.51
N TYR A 105 -2.06 -4.90 4.28
CA TYR A 105 -0.95 -4.10 3.76
C TYR A 105 -0.35 -4.75 2.53
N SER A 106 -0.26 -4.02 1.42
CA SER A 106 0.55 -4.39 0.26
C SER A 106 1.93 -3.73 0.41
N VAL A 107 2.99 -4.53 0.58
CA VAL A 107 4.34 -4.04 0.90
C VAL A 107 5.34 -4.49 -0.16
N VAL A 108 6.22 -3.57 -0.59
CA VAL A 108 7.31 -3.86 -1.53
C VAL A 108 8.64 -3.94 -0.78
N ALA A 109 9.38 -5.04 -0.96
CA ALA A 109 10.67 -5.28 -0.31
C ALA A 109 11.67 -5.93 -1.28
N LYS A 110 12.98 -5.81 -1.02
CA LYS A 110 14.05 -6.41 -1.84
C LYS A 110 14.21 -7.89 -1.51
N THR A 111 13.92 -8.74 -2.47
CA THR A 111 14.26 -10.17 -2.43
C THR A 111 15.67 -10.42 -2.95
N ASP A 112 16.17 -9.58 -3.85
CA ASP A 112 17.53 -9.62 -4.39
C ASP A 112 18.08 -8.18 -4.59
N PRO A 113 18.79 -7.62 -3.62
CA PRO A 113 19.33 -6.26 -3.72
C PRO A 113 20.27 -6.03 -4.92
N SER A 114 20.93 -7.09 -5.42
CA SER A 114 21.90 -6.99 -6.53
C SER A 114 21.25 -6.63 -7.87
N LYS A 115 19.93 -6.90 -8.01
CA LYS A 115 19.17 -6.70 -9.26
C LYS A 115 18.48 -5.34 -9.38
N GLY A 116 18.81 -4.37 -8.50
CA GLY A 116 18.21 -3.03 -8.53
C GLY A 116 16.68 -3.08 -8.41
N SER A 117 15.94 -2.40 -9.29
CA SER A 117 14.47 -2.40 -9.29
C SER A 117 13.86 -3.78 -9.55
N ARG A 118 14.51 -4.61 -10.36
CA ARG A 118 14.07 -5.99 -10.66
C ARG A 118 14.29 -6.98 -9.52
N GLY A 119 14.96 -6.57 -8.46
CA GLY A 119 15.15 -7.37 -7.24
C GLY A 119 14.09 -7.11 -6.17
N ALA A 120 13.07 -6.30 -6.43
CA ALA A 120 11.98 -6.04 -5.51
C ALA A 120 10.80 -6.99 -5.75
N SER A 121 10.16 -7.45 -4.68
CA SER A 121 8.92 -8.27 -4.71
C SER A 121 7.85 -7.60 -3.85
N ALA A 122 6.59 -7.92 -4.10
CA ALA A 122 5.46 -7.37 -3.37
C ALA A 122 4.75 -8.47 -2.56
N PHE A 123 4.33 -8.14 -1.35
CA PHE A 123 3.75 -9.08 -0.38
C PHE A 123 2.49 -8.50 0.26
N ILE A 124 1.57 -9.39 0.65
CA ILE A 124 0.43 -9.05 1.49
C ILE A 124 0.80 -9.36 2.94
N LEU A 125 0.67 -8.36 3.82
CA LEU A 125 0.81 -8.51 5.26
C LEU A 125 -0.52 -8.20 5.95
N GLU A 126 -0.73 -8.80 7.12
CA GLU A 126 -1.90 -8.58 7.96
C GLU A 126 -1.49 -7.93 9.28
N LYS A 127 -2.33 -7.02 9.79
CA LYS A 127 -2.13 -6.41 11.10
C LYS A 127 -2.09 -7.49 12.19
N GLY A 128 -1.16 -7.34 13.14
CA GLY A 128 -0.98 -8.31 14.21
C GLY A 128 -0.06 -9.50 13.86
N GLN A 129 0.50 -9.52 12.65
CA GLN A 129 1.48 -10.53 12.27
C GLN A 129 2.77 -10.35 13.09
N PRO A 130 3.36 -11.41 13.65
CA PRO A 130 4.62 -11.34 14.42
C PRO A 130 5.72 -10.65 13.60
N GLY A 131 6.48 -9.77 14.27
CA GLY A 131 7.55 -9.00 13.63
C GLY A 131 7.06 -7.83 12.75
N PHE A 132 5.75 -7.55 12.72
CA PHE A 132 5.16 -6.41 12.03
C PHE A 132 4.52 -5.44 13.03
N THR A 133 5.12 -4.27 13.19
CA THR A 133 4.68 -3.23 14.12
C THR A 133 4.59 -1.86 13.45
N PHE A 134 4.16 -0.85 14.20
CA PHE A 134 3.91 0.49 13.68
C PHE A 134 4.64 1.53 14.53
N GLY A 135 5.23 2.52 13.85
CA GLY A 135 5.75 3.70 14.52
C GLY A 135 4.64 4.60 15.09
N LYS A 136 5.05 5.70 15.71
CA LYS A 136 4.12 6.72 16.24
C LYS A 136 3.24 7.30 15.12
N LYS A 137 2.02 7.74 15.48
CA LYS A 137 1.18 8.52 14.58
C LYS A 137 1.77 9.91 14.38
N GLU A 138 1.96 10.29 13.12
CA GLU A 138 2.56 11.58 12.77
C GLU A 138 1.61 12.75 13.07
N LYS A 139 2.20 13.83 13.62
CA LYS A 139 1.52 15.12 13.79
C LYS A 139 1.71 15.93 12.53
N LYS A 140 0.68 15.97 11.68
CA LYS A 140 0.75 16.57 10.34
C LYS A 140 0.19 17.98 10.33
N LEU A 141 0.72 18.85 9.46
CA LEU A 141 0.22 20.19 9.21
C LEU A 141 -1.19 20.16 8.60
N GLY A 142 -1.42 19.30 7.61
CA GLY A 142 -2.70 19.08 6.94
C GLY A 142 -3.07 17.60 6.86
N ILE A 143 -4.22 17.29 6.26
CA ILE A 143 -4.73 15.93 6.04
C ILE A 143 -4.76 15.12 7.36
N ARG A 144 -5.12 15.77 8.46
CA ARG A 144 -5.00 15.22 9.83
C ARG A 144 -6.01 14.11 10.14
N ALA A 145 -7.10 14.02 9.36
CA ALA A 145 -8.10 12.98 9.53
C ALA A 145 -7.61 11.58 9.07
N SER A 146 -6.57 11.50 8.22
CA SER A 146 -5.93 10.22 7.89
C SER A 146 -4.77 9.92 8.84
N ALA A 147 -4.62 8.67 9.27
CA ALA A 147 -3.45 8.21 10.01
C ALA A 147 -2.24 8.10 9.07
N THR A 148 -1.06 8.46 9.58
CA THR A 148 0.23 8.27 8.89
C THR A 148 1.23 7.76 9.91
N ARG A 149 1.85 6.61 9.66
CA ARG A 149 2.85 5.98 10.54
C ARG A 149 3.94 5.30 9.70
N GLU A 150 4.99 4.89 10.36
CA GLU A 150 5.95 3.92 9.84
C GLU A 150 5.37 2.50 9.93
N LEU A 151 5.82 1.63 9.00
CA LEU A 151 5.70 0.18 9.12
C LEU A 151 7.09 -0.34 9.50
N VAL A 152 7.18 -1.08 10.59
CA VAL A 152 8.44 -1.62 11.11
C VAL A 152 8.40 -3.15 10.99
N PHE A 153 9.42 -3.71 10.35
CA PHE A 153 9.58 -5.14 10.14
C PHE A 153 10.86 -5.62 10.85
N GLU A 154 10.69 -6.51 11.82
CA GLU A 154 11.76 -7.15 12.60
C GLU A 154 11.54 -8.65 12.56
N ASP A 155 12.29 -9.34 11.72
CA ASP A 155 12.17 -10.77 11.44
C ASP A 155 10.72 -11.19 11.09
N CYS A 156 10.02 -10.32 10.36
CA CYS A 156 8.62 -10.53 10.00
C CYS A 156 8.50 -11.63 8.95
N LYS A 157 8.04 -12.81 9.35
CA LYS A 157 7.91 -13.98 8.48
C LYS A 157 6.63 -13.93 7.64
N VAL A 158 6.77 -13.97 6.32
CA VAL A 158 5.67 -13.94 5.34
C VAL A 158 5.74 -15.19 4.48
N SER A 159 4.65 -15.94 4.42
CA SER A 159 4.62 -17.15 3.60
C SER A 159 4.57 -16.82 2.10
N LYS A 160 5.08 -17.75 1.27
CA LYS A 160 5.21 -17.54 -0.18
C LYS A 160 3.86 -17.30 -0.88
N ASP A 161 2.79 -17.87 -0.38
CA ASP A 161 1.43 -17.69 -0.90
C ASP A 161 0.88 -16.28 -0.71
N ARG A 162 1.55 -15.43 0.07
CA ARG A 162 1.23 -14.00 0.23
C ARG A 162 2.02 -13.08 -0.71
N MET A 163 2.83 -13.63 -1.61
CA MET A 163 3.48 -12.84 -2.66
C MET A 163 2.47 -12.42 -3.73
N LEU A 164 2.56 -11.17 -4.17
CA LEU A 164 1.76 -10.63 -5.27
C LEU A 164 2.52 -10.78 -6.60
N GLY A 165 1.94 -11.50 -7.52
CA GLY A 165 2.58 -11.83 -8.80
C GLY A 165 3.73 -12.83 -8.62
N LYS A 166 4.90 -12.48 -9.15
CA LYS A 166 6.12 -13.30 -9.10
C LYS A 166 7.26 -12.56 -8.41
N GLU A 167 8.25 -13.31 -7.91
CA GLU A 167 9.48 -12.74 -7.37
C GLU A 167 10.15 -11.81 -8.41
N GLY A 168 10.62 -10.66 -7.96
CA GLY A 168 11.23 -9.64 -8.80
C GLY A 168 10.25 -8.68 -9.48
N MET A 169 8.94 -8.87 -9.34
CA MET A 169 7.92 -8.02 -9.97
C MET A 169 7.46 -6.85 -9.09
N GLY A 170 7.96 -6.69 -7.87
CA GLY A 170 7.44 -5.72 -6.90
C GLY A 170 7.48 -4.27 -7.39
N PHE A 171 8.53 -3.87 -8.11
CA PHE A 171 8.59 -2.52 -8.71
C PHE A 171 7.53 -2.33 -9.79
N MET A 172 7.29 -3.33 -10.65
CA MET A 172 6.23 -3.29 -11.66
C MET A 172 4.83 -3.24 -11.00
N VAL A 173 4.62 -4.02 -9.93
CA VAL A 173 3.39 -3.97 -9.13
C VAL A 173 3.14 -2.54 -8.63
N ALA A 174 4.18 -1.88 -8.09
CA ALA A 174 4.07 -0.50 -7.61
C ALA A 174 3.75 0.48 -8.75
N MET A 175 4.45 0.41 -9.88
CA MET A 175 4.22 1.32 -11.00
C MET A 175 2.81 1.17 -11.59
N LYS A 176 2.33 -0.05 -11.77
CA LYS A 176 0.96 -0.30 -12.24
C LYS A 176 -0.09 0.18 -11.24
N THR A 177 0.17 0.05 -9.94
CA THR A 177 -0.68 0.60 -8.90
C THR A 177 -0.75 2.12 -8.99
N PHE A 178 0.39 2.80 -9.19
CA PHE A 178 0.43 4.25 -9.34
C PHE A 178 -0.27 4.71 -10.62
N ASP A 179 -0.18 3.98 -11.73
CA ASP A 179 -0.91 4.28 -12.96
C ASP A 179 -2.43 4.33 -12.72
N MET A 180 -2.95 3.44 -11.86
CA MET A 180 -4.38 3.42 -11.50
C MET A 180 -4.79 4.51 -10.51
N THR A 181 -3.87 5.05 -9.72
CA THR A 181 -4.22 5.91 -8.57
C THR A 181 -3.81 7.36 -8.72
N ARG A 182 -2.87 7.70 -9.62
CA ARG A 182 -2.35 9.07 -9.75
C ARG A 182 -3.41 10.09 -10.17
N ALA A 183 -4.38 9.70 -11.00
CA ALA A 183 -5.49 10.57 -11.38
C ALA A 183 -6.37 10.95 -10.17
N GLY A 184 -6.59 9.99 -9.25
CA GLY A 184 -7.28 10.22 -7.99
C GLY A 184 -6.55 11.24 -7.10
N ILE A 185 -5.22 11.19 -7.03
CA ILE A 185 -4.44 12.18 -6.27
C ILE A 185 -4.52 13.56 -6.91
N ALA A 186 -4.45 13.65 -8.24
CA ALA A 186 -4.58 14.94 -8.94
C ALA A 186 -5.95 15.61 -8.68
N ILE A 187 -7.03 14.84 -8.76
CA ILE A 187 -8.39 15.36 -8.57
C ILE A 187 -8.68 15.77 -7.11
N GLN A 188 -7.96 15.20 -6.12
CA GLN A 188 -8.05 15.70 -4.73
C GLN A 188 -7.72 17.19 -4.63
N GLY A 189 -6.69 17.63 -5.38
CA GLY A 189 -6.33 19.05 -5.44
C GLY A 189 -7.43 19.90 -6.04
N VAL A 190 -8.10 19.43 -7.08
CA VAL A 190 -9.26 20.11 -7.70
C VAL A 190 -10.43 20.17 -6.72
N GLY A 191 -10.79 19.04 -6.10
CA GLY A 191 -11.86 19.01 -5.10
C GLY A 191 -11.61 19.97 -3.94
N LEU A 192 -10.38 20.04 -3.42
CA LEU A 192 -10.00 21.00 -2.37
C LEU A 192 -10.12 22.45 -2.83
N ALA A 193 -9.77 22.75 -4.08
CA ALA A 193 -9.84 24.12 -4.63
C ALA A 193 -11.25 24.59 -4.92
N THR A 194 -12.20 23.67 -5.11
CA THR A 194 -13.59 23.97 -5.48
C THR A 194 -14.56 23.90 -4.28
N GLY A 195 -14.17 23.35 -3.15
CA GLY A 195 -14.93 23.28 -1.89
C GLY A 195 -14.56 24.39 -0.95
#